data_dd4448f314f3ffebf10baa101b68409a
#
_entry.id   dd4448f314f3ffebf10baa101b68409a
#
_cell.length_a   1.000
_cell.length_b   1.000
_cell.length_c   1.000
_cell.angle_alpha   90.00
_cell.angle_beta   90.00
_cell.angle_gamma   90.00
#
_symmetry.space_group_name_H-M   'P 1'
#
loop_
_entity.id
_entity.type
_entity.pdbx_description
1 polymer ?
#
loop_
_entity_poly.entity_id
_entity_poly.type
_entity_poly.pdbx_seq_one_letter_code
_entity_poly.pdbx_strand_id
1 'polypeptide(L)'
;SAFAWVITNTAAASAAFTWIVCEWIHRGKPTLLGMASGAVAGLVCITPAAGFVGPLGAVQMGIMAGIGCYFACVKMKAAFGYDDALDVVGVHGVGGTIGAFATGLYCTKFVMGPDGVDGLFIGWNAAGFHQLGLQVVGFMATWVYAFAVTIVICLIVKYTTGLRTT
;
A
#
# COMPACT_ATOMS: atom_id res chain seq x y z
N SER A 1 6.73 5.70 18.14
CA SER A 1 6.51 7.12 17.96
C SER A 1 7.54 7.77 17.03
N ALA A 2 8.70 8.27 17.51
CA ALA A 2 9.70 8.91 16.62
C ALA A 2 10.24 7.95 15.55
N PHE A 3 10.50 6.70 15.91
CA PHE A 3 10.94 5.68 14.97
C PHE A 3 9.92 5.45 13.84
N ALA A 4 8.65 5.25 14.18
CA ALA A 4 7.60 5.06 13.17
C ALA A 4 7.50 6.27 12.23
N TRP A 5 7.70 7.50 12.74
CA TRP A 5 7.72 8.71 11.93
C TRP A 5 8.86 8.68 10.89
N VAL A 6 10.08 8.30 11.31
CA VAL A 6 11.23 8.16 10.39
C VAL A 6 10.95 7.10 9.33
N ILE A 7 10.45 5.92 9.72
CA ILE A 7 10.10 4.83 8.81
C ILE A 7 9.07 5.28 7.77
N THR A 8 8.03 5.98 8.23
CA THR A 8 6.95 6.49 7.37
C THR A 8 7.50 7.48 6.33
N ASN A 9 8.30 8.46 6.75
CA ASN A 9 8.91 9.43 5.84
C ASN A 9 9.88 8.78 4.84
N THR A 10 10.65 7.79 5.29
CA THR A 10 11.58 7.03 4.43
C THR A 10 10.83 6.31 3.30
N ALA A 11 9.73 5.62 3.63
CA ALA A 11 8.92 4.94 2.63
C ALA A 11 8.23 5.92 1.66
N ALA A 12 7.70 7.04 2.17
CA ALA A 12 7.09 8.08 1.35
C ALA A 12 8.09 8.67 0.35
N ALA A 13 9.30 9.01 0.81
CA ALA A 13 10.36 9.55 -0.05
C ALA A 13 10.80 8.54 -1.11
N SER A 14 11.02 7.28 -0.73
CA SER A 14 11.36 6.20 -1.66
C SER A 14 10.29 5.99 -2.72
N ALA A 15 9.02 5.99 -2.33
CA ALA A 15 7.90 5.79 -3.25
C ALA A 15 7.74 6.98 -4.21
N ALA A 16 7.86 8.22 -3.71
CA ALA A 16 7.83 9.42 -4.53
C ALA A 16 8.92 9.40 -5.60
N PHE A 17 10.15 9.08 -5.20
CA PHE A 17 11.29 8.96 -6.12
C PHE A 17 11.04 7.86 -7.16
N THR A 18 10.60 6.68 -6.72
CA THR A 18 10.35 5.55 -7.62
C THR A 18 9.21 5.84 -8.60
N TRP A 19 8.13 6.50 -8.14
CA TRP A 19 7.04 6.93 -9.02
C TRP A 19 7.53 7.88 -10.11
N ILE A 20 8.33 8.90 -9.74
CA ILE A 20 8.94 9.85 -10.69
C ILE A 20 9.76 9.11 -11.75
N VAL A 21 10.58 8.14 -11.33
CA VAL A 21 11.39 7.34 -12.25
C VAL A 21 10.51 6.54 -13.21
N CYS A 22 9.47 5.87 -12.70
CA CYS A 22 8.51 5.14 -13.54
C CYS A 22 7.81 6.06 -14.54
N GLU A 23 7.35 7.23 -14.10
CA GLU A 23 6.69 8.21 -14.95
C GLU A 23 7.64 8.76 -16.01
N TRP A 24 8.88 9.07 -15.64
CA TRP A 24 9.89 9.56 -16.56
C TRP A 24 10.22 8.54 -17.65
N ILE A 25 10.44 7.28 -17.28
CA ILE A 25 10.69 6.20 -18.24
C ILE A 25 9.49 5.98 -19.17
N HIS A 26 8.28 6.02 -18.62
CA HIS A 26 7.07 5.68 -19.38
C HIS A 26 6.52 6.83 -20.22
N ARG A 27 6.60 8.07 -19.70
CA ARG A 27 6.01 9.28 -20.34
C ARG A 27 7.03 10.30 -20.84
N GLY A 28 8.32 10.06 -20.61
CA GLY A 28 9.41 10.93 -21.00
C GLY A 28 9.60 12.17 -20.11
N LYS A 29 8.71 12.45 -19.18
CA LYS A 29 8.79 13.58 -18.24
C LYS A 29 8.07 13.27 -16.94
N PRO A 30 8.67 13.62 -15.78
CA PRO A 30 8.01 13.52 -14.48
C PRO A 30 7.06 14.69 -14.25
N THR A 31 6.08 14.50 -13.33
CA THR A 31 5.15 15.54 -12.93
C THR A 31 5.15 15.74 -11.41
N LEU A 32 4.82 16.96 -10.97
CA LEU A 32 4.64 17.23 -9.53
C LEU A 32 3.49 16.42 -8.93
N LEU A 33 2.41 16.25 -9.69
CA LEU A 33 1.28 15.43 -9.27
C LEU A 33 1.69 13.96 -9.11
N GLY A 34 2.47 13.42 -10.05
CA GLY A 34 3.02 12.06 -9.95
C GLY A 34 3.89 11.88 -8.71
N MET A 35 4.75 12.86 -8.40
CA MET A 35 5.56 12.85 -7.18
C MET A 35 4.69 12.80 -5.91
N ALA A 36 3.65 13.64 -5.85
CA ALA A 36 2.72 13.67 -4.72
C ALA A 36 1.96 12.35 -4.59
N SER A 37 1.45 11.80 -5.70
CA SER A 37 0.79 10.48 -5.72
C SER A 37 1.71 9.37 -5.26
N GLY A 38 2.99 9.39 -5.68
CA GLY A 38 4.00 8.45 -5.22
C GLY A 38 4.28 8.56 -3.72
N ALA A 39 4.36 9.79 -3.18
CA ALA A 39 4.51 10.00 -1.74
C ALA A 39 3.32 9.41 -0.95
N VAL A 40 2.10 9.67 -1.40
CA VAL A 40 0.89 9.10 -0.79
C VAL A 40 0.88 7.57 -0.89
N ALA A 41 1.25 7.00 -2.03
CA ALA A 41 1.38 5.54 -2.20
C ALA A 41 2.35 4.93 -1.17
N GLY A 42 3.49 5.58 -0.91
CA GLY A 42 4.43 5.18 0.12
C GLY A 42 3.86 5.27 1.52
N LEU A 43 3.13 6.34 1.84
CA LEU A 43 2.44 6.52 3.13
C LEU A 43 1.40 5.42 3.36
N VAL A 44 0.60 5.10 2.35
CA VAL A 44 -0.40 4.03 2.41
C VAL A 44 0.26 2.67 2.61
N CYS A 45 1.27 2.36 1.81
CA CYS A 45 1.96 1.07 1.87
C CYS A 45 2.64 0.83 3.22
N ILE A 46 3.27 1.86 3.81
CA ILE A 46 3.98 1.70 5.09
C ILE A 46 3.04 1.69 6.30
N THR A 47 1.79 2.12 6.15
CA THR A 47 0.84 2.24 7.26
C THR A 47 0.72 0.97 8.12
N PRO A 48 0.56 -0.24 7.59
CA PRO A 48 0.50 -1.46 8.41
C PRO A 48 1.87 -1.87 8.98
N ALA A 49 2.97 -1.30 8.52
CA ALA A 49 4.32 -1.77 8.78
C ALA A 49 5.19 -0.81 9.62
N ALA A 50 4.81 0.46 9.77
CA ALA A 50 5.69 1.51 10.32
C ALA A 50 6.24 1.24 11.72
N GLY A 51 5.53 0.45 12.53
CA GLY A 51 5.98 0.00 13.87
C GLY A 51 6.67 -1.36 13.90
N PHE A 52 6.87 -2.01 12.75
CA PHE A 52 7.25 -3.41 12.65
C PHE A 52 8.46 -3.66 11.76
N VAL A 53 8.83 -2.71 10.89
CA VAL A 53 9.93 -2.85 9.93
C VAL A 53 11.05 -1.88 10.21
N GLY A 54 12.27 -2.26 9.82
CA GLY A 54 13.45 -1.39 9.89
C GLY A 54 13.55 -0.43 8.70
N PRO A 55 14.52 0.52 8.72
CA PRO A 55 14.69 1.52 7.67
C PRO A 55 14.89 0.93 6.26
N LEU A 56 15.65 -0.16 6.13
CA LEU A 56 15.85 -0.83 4.84
C LEU A 56 14.54 -1.43 4.31
N GLY A 57 13.73 -2.05 5.19
CA GLY A 57 12.39 -2.52 4.83
C GLY A 57 11.48 -1.39 4.36
N ALA A 58 11.56 -0.22 5.00
CA ALA A 58 10.79 0.96 4.59
C ALA A 58 11.16 1.45 3.18
N VAL A 59 12.46 1.48 2.85
CA VAL A 59 12.93 1.82 1.49
C VAL A 59 12.37 0.83 0.46
N GLN A 60 12.49 -0.48 0.73
CA GLN A 60 12.01 -1.53 -0.17
C GLN A 60 10.49 -1.48 -0.36
N MET A 61 9.74 -1.27 0.73
CA MET A 61 8.28 -1.09 0.66
C MET A 61 7.89 0.16 -0.13
N GLY A 62 8.63 1.27 0.03
CA GLY A 62 8.44 2.48 -0.77
C GLY A 62 8.67 2.23 -2.27
N ILE A 63 9.72 1.49 -2.63
CA ILE A 63 9.97 1.10 -4.02
C ILE A 63 8.83 0.25 -4.58
N MET A 64 8.39 -0.76 -3.82
CA MET A 64 7.26 -1.62 -4.21
C MET A 64 5.97 -0.80 -4.42
N ALA A 65 5.70 0.14 -3.53
CA ALA A 65 4.56 1.04 -3.63
C ALA A 65 4.64 1.93 -4.87
N GLY A 66 5.79 2.58 -5.09
CA GLY A 66 6.00 3.46 -6.23
C GLY A 66 5.76 2.75 -7.57
N ILE A 67 6.31 1.54 -7.75
CA ILE A 67 6.11 0.73 -8.95
C ILE A 67 4.66 0.22 -9.03
N GLY A 68 4.19 -0.47 -8.00
CA GLY A 68 2.91 -1.16 -8.01
C GLY A 68 1.73 -0.21 -8.17
N CYS A 69 1.69 0.88 -7.40
CA CYS A 69 0.62 1.88 -7.48
C CYS A 69 0.68 2.67 -8.79
N TYR A 70 1.88 3.02 -9.31
CA TYR A 70 2.02 3.67 -10.61
C TYR A 70 1.36 2.84 -11.72
N PHE A 71 1.70 1.55 -11.81
CA PHE A 71 1.11 0.69 -12.83
C PHE A 71 -0.37 0.41 -12.60
N ALA A 72 -0.83 0.36 -11.34
CA ALA A 72 -2.25 0.24 -11.02
C ALA A 72 -3.04 1.47 -11.51
N CYS A 73 -2.56 2.67 -11.25
CA CYS A 73 -3.22 3.91 -11.68
C CYS A 73 -3.20 4.09 -13.21
N VAL A 74 -2.13 3.67 -13.88
CA VAL A 74 -1.99 3.90 -15.32
C VAL A 74 -2.53 2.75 -16.16
N LYS A 75 -2.17 1.50 -15.86
CA LYS A 75 -2.51 0.35 -16.71
C LYS A 75 -3.73 -0.41 -16.24
N MET A 76 -3.84 -0.70 -14.96
CA MET A 76 -4.97 -1.44 -14.41
C MET A 76 -6.28 -0.64 -14.57
N LYS A 77 -6.26 0.65 -14.22
CA LYS A 77 -7.39 1.56 -14.42
C LYS A 77 -7.84 1.63 -15.89
N ALA A 78 -6.88 1.74 -16.82
CA ALA A 78 -7.19 1.76 -18.26
C ALA A 78 -7.73 0.42 -18.77
N ALA A 79 -7.20 -0.71 -18.28
CA ALA A 79 -7.62 -2.04 -18.70
C ALA A 79 -9.02 -2.42 -18.22
N PHE A 80 -9.38 -2.05 -17.00
CA PHE A 80 -10.70 -2.35 -16.42
C PHE A 80 -11.75 -1.25 -16.66
N GLY A 81 -11.36 -0.05 -17.07
CA GLY A 81 -12.25 1.06 -17.42
C GLY A 81 -13.11 1.57 -16.27
N TYR A 82 -12.72 1.36 -15.01
CA TYR A 82 -13.46 1.86 -13.86
C TYR A 82 -13.25 3.36 -13.61
N ASP A 83 -14.29 4.00 -13.10
CA ASP A 83 -14.25 5.42 -12.72
C ASP A 83 -13.56 5.61 -11.38
N ASP A 84 -12.37 6.18 -11.39
CA ASP A 84 -11.55 6.46 -10.22
C ASP A 84 -10.74 7.74 -10.46
N ALA A 85 -11.41 8.89 -10.33
CA ALA A 85 -10.84 10.20 -10.65
C ALA A 85 -9.64 10.57 -9.77
N LEU A 86 -9.58 10.07 -8.54
CA LEU A 86 -8.53 10.34 -7.56
C LEU A 86 -7.52 9.21 -7.40
N ASP A 87 -7.57 8.20 -8.26
CA ASP A 87 -6.69 7.00 -8.21
C ASP A 87 -6.71 6.27 -6.85
N VAL A 88 -7.88 6.30 -6.17
CA VAL A 88 -8.05 5.72 -4.83
C VAL A 88 -7.81 4.21 -4.85
N VAL A 89 -8.33 3.50 -5.85
CA VAL A 89 -8.13 2.04 -5.98
C VAL A 89 -6.65 1.74 -6.21
N GLY A 90 -5.99 2.48 -7.11
CA GLY A 90 -4.58 2.27 -7.43
C GLY A 90 -3.64 2.62 -6.28
N VAL A 91 -3.89 3.72 -5.58
CA VAL A 91 -3.02 4.18 -4.49
C VAL A 91 -3.37 3.50 -3.17
N HIS A 92 -4.64 3.52 -2.74
CA HIS A 92 -5.04 2.99 -1.43
C HIS A 92 -5.34 1.50 -1.47
N GLY A 93 -6.09 1.01 -2.46
CA GLY A 93 -6.43 -0.40 -2.58
C GLY A 93 -5.19 -1.27 -2.84
N VAL A 94 -4.45 -0.95 -3.91
CA VAL A 94 -3.24 -1.69 -4.27
C VAL A 94 -2.10 -1.41 -3.29
N GLY A 95 -1.85 -0.14 -2.94
CA GLY A 95 -0.79 0.23 -2.00
C GLY A 95 -0.97 -0.37 -0.62
N GLY A 96 -2.21 -0.36 -0.07
CA GLY A 96 -2.51 -0.99 1.22
C GLY A 96 -2.34 -2.52 1.19
N THR A 97 -2.73 -3.16 0.09
CA THR A 97 -2.54 -4.61 -0.10
C THR A 97 -1.05 -4.98 -0.19
N ILE A 98 -0.27 -4.22 -0.97
CA ILE A 98 1.20 -4.37 -1.03
C ILE A 98 1.79 -4.20 0.37
N GLY A 99 1.35 -3.18 1.10
CA GLY A 99 1.84 -2.88 2.45
C GLY A 99 1.56 -3.99 3.45
N ALA A 100 0.34 -4.51 3.49
CA ALA A 100 -0.02 -5.62 4.37
C ALA A 100 0.79 -6.89 4.03
N PHE A 101 0.91 -7.23 2.76
CA PHE A 101 1.73 -8.35 2.31
C PHE A 101 3.22 -8.15 2.66
N ALA A 102 3.77 -6.97 2.37
CA ALA A 102 5.17 -6.65 2.63
C ALA A 102 5.50 -6.59 4.13
N THR A 103 4.54 -6.29 5.00
CA THR A 103 4.71 -6.40 6.45
C THR A 103 5.09 -7.84 6.84
N GLY A 104 4.44 -8.84 6.25
CA GLY A 104 4.78 -10.25 6.47
C GLY A 104 6.16 -10.66 5.94
N LEU A 105 6.72 -9.91 4.99
CA LEU A 105 8.07 -10.13 4.45
C LEU A 105 9.16 -9.48 5.31
N TYR A 106 8.95 -8.24 5.78
CA TYR A 106 9.99 -7.35 6.30
C TYR A 106 9.87 -7.01 7.78
N CYS A 107 8.82 -7.48 8.50
CA CYS A 107 8.75 -7.26 9.94
C CYS A 107 9.95 -7.89 10.66
N THR A 108 10.38 -7.27 11.76
CA THR A 108 11.59 -7.71 12.47
C THR A 108 11.48 -7.56 13.98
N LYS A 109 11.98 -8.56 14.70
CA LYS A 109 12.17 -8.56 16.15
C LYS A 109 13.00 -7.38 16.65
N PHE A 110 13.92 -6.91 15.84
CA PHE A 110 14.74 -5.73 16.18
C PHE A 110 13.87 -4.51 16.50
N VAL A 111 12.73 -4.35 15.83
CA VAL A 111 11.80 -3.25 16.04
C VAL A 111 10.72 -3.60 17.05
N MET A 112 10.19 -4.82 16.99
CA MET A 112 9.06 -5.27 17.81
C MET A 112 9.46 -5.69 19.23
N GLY A 113 10.73 -6.02 19.46
CA GLY A 113 11.21 -6.59 20.71
C GLY A 113 11.22 -8.13 20.70
N PRO A 114 11.60 -8.75 21.83
CA PRO A 114 11.89 -10.19 21.91
C PRO A 114 10.67 -11.10 21.59
N ASP A 115 9.48 -10.63 21.86
CA ASP A 115 8.24 -11.39 21.57
C ASP A 115 7.75 -11.24 20.13
N GLY A 116 8.45 -10.42 19.32
CA GLY A 116 8.16 -10.21 17.92
C GLY A 116 8.48 -11.42 17.05
N VAL A 117 8.06 -11.37 15.78
CA VAL A 117 8.35 -12.38 14.76
C VAL A 117 9.09 -11.75 13.60
N ASP A 118 10.17 -12.39 13.14
CA ASP A 118 10.82 -11.97 11.90
C ASP A 118 10.00 -12.40 10.70
N GLY A 119 9.80 -11.48 9.77
CA GLY A 119 9.14 -11.72 8.50
C GLY A 119 9.95 -12.68 7.60
N LEU A 120 9.33 -13.13 6.53
CA LEU A 120 9.89 -14.19 5.70
C LEU A 120 11.29 -13.86 5.17
N PHE A 121 11.54 -12.63 4.71
CA PHE A 121 12.86 -12.24 4.17
C PHE A 121 13.93 -11.98 5.23
N ILE A 122 13.53 -11.78 6.48
CA ILE A 122 14.45 -11.59 7.60
C ILE A 122 14.81 -12.92 8.25
N GLY A 123 13.79 -13.74 8.57
CA GLY A 123 13.97 -14.98 9.31
C GLY A 123 14.14 -16.23 8.45
N TRP A 124 13.59 -16.24 7.22
CA TRP A 124 13.54 -17.37 6.27
C TRP A 124 13.25 -18.71 6.94
N ASN A 125 12.23 -18.78 7.78
CA ASN A 125 11.85 -19.95 8.58
C ASN A 125 10.33 -20.14 8.62
N ALA A 126 9.89 -21.25 9.24
CA ALA A 126 8.47 -21.58 9.35
C ALA A 126 7.64 -20.47 10.03
N ALA A 127 8.20 -19.75 11.00
CA ALA A 127 7.51 -18.63 11.65
C ALA A 127 7.31 -17.46 10.70
N GLY A 128 8.28 -17.15 9.83
CA GLY A 128 8.16 -16.13 8.79
C GLY A 128 7.08 -16.49 7.74
N PHE A 129 7.01 -17.76 7.31
CA PHE A 129 5.92 -18.22 6.44
C PHE A 129 4.54 -18.12 7.12
N HIS A 130 4.46 -18.49 8.37
CA HIS A 130 3.21 -18.36 9.15
C HIS A 130 2.80 -16.88 9.27
N GLN A 131 3.74 -15.99 9.59
CA GLN A 131 3.49 -14.55 9.66
C GLN A 131 2.98 -13.98 8.33
N LEU A 132 3.60 -14.35 7.21
CA LEU A 132 3.12 -13.98 5.89
C LEU A 132 1.70 -14.49 5.64
N GLY A 133 1.42 -15.73 6.00
CA GLY A 133 0.08 -16.32 5.91
C GLY A 133 -0.97 -15.54 6.69
N LEU A 134 -0.66 -15.11 7.91
CA LEU A 134 -1.53 -14.26 8.73
C LEU A 134 -1.82 -12.92 8.05
N GLN A 135 -0.82 -12.29 7.43
CA GLN A 135 -1.03 -11.04 6.69
C GLN A 135 -1.94 -11.25 5.48
N VAL A 136 -1.78 -12.36 4.74
CA VAL A 136 -2.65 -12.69 3.60
C VAL A 136 -4.10 -12.86 4.07
N VAL A 137 -4.34 -13.63 5.12
CA VAL A 137 -5.69 -13.80 5.71
C VAL A 137 -6.25 -12.46 6.16
N GLY A 138 -5.44 -11.62 6.80
CA GLY A 138 -5.85 -10.31 7.30
C GLY A 138 -6.32 -9.37 6.20
N PHE A 139 -5.54 -9.19 5.12
CA PHE A 139 -5.97 -8.29 4.04
C PHE A 139 -7.13 -8.88 3.24
N MET A 140 -7.19 -10.19 3.02
CA MET A 140 -8.33 -10.82 2.35
C MET A 140 -9.64 -10.65 3.14
N ALA A 141 -9.60 -10.84 4.45
CA ALA A 141 -10.75 -10.59 5.33
C ALA A 141 -11.19 -9.13 5.27
N THR A 142 -10.23 -8.19 5.28
CA THR A 142 -10.49 -6.75 5.15
C THR A 142 -11.15 -6.42 3.81
N TRP A 143 -10.67 -6.99 2.72
CA TRP A 143 -11.26 -6.80 1.39
C TRP A 143 -12.72 -7.28 1.35
N VAL A 144 -12.98 -8.52 1.80
CA VAL A 144 -14.34 -9.08 1.83
C VAL A 144 -15.27 -8.20 2.67
N TYR A 145 -14.83 -7.83 3.88
CA TYR A 145 -15.60 -6.96 4.75
C TYR A 145 -15.89 -5.59 4.12
N ALA A 146 -14.84 -4.92 3.61
CA ALA A 146 -14.98 -3.60 3.01
C ALA A 146 -15.93 -3.61 1.79
N PHE A 147 -15.81 -4.61 0.90
CA PHE A 147 -16.73 -4.76 -0.23
C PHE A 147 -18.17 -4.95 0.24
N ALA A 148 -18.42 -5.88 1.17
CA ALA A 148 -19.79 -6.16 1.64
C ALA A 148 -20.43 -4.92 2.27
N VAL A 149 -19.71 -4.25 3.19
CA VAL A 149 -20.23 -3.05 3.87
C VAL A 149 -20.42 -1.89 2.89
N THR A 150 -19.46 -1.67 1.99
CA THR A 150 -19.58 -0.58 0.99
C THR A 150 -20.76 -0.79 0.06
N ILE A 151 -21.03 -2.02 -0.40
CA ILE A 151 -22.20 -2.33 -1.21
C ILE A 151 -23.49 -1.95 -0.47
N VAL A 152 -23.59 -2.34 0.81
CA VAL A 152 -24.79 -2.00 1.62
C VAL A 152 -24.93 -0.49 1.75
N ILE A 153 -23.86 0.23 2.06
CA ILE A 153 -23.89 1.70 2.16
C ILE A 153 -24.28 2.33 0.81
N CYS A 154 -23.69 1.88 -0.29
CA CYS A 154 -24.02 2.39 -1.63
C CYS A 154 -25.47 2.14 -2.00
N LEU A 155 -26.05 1.00 -1.64
CA LEU A 155 -27.46 0.73 -1.86
C LEU A 155 -28.36 1.67 -1.05
N ILE A 156 -28.04 1.90 0.23
CA ILE A 156 -28.78 2.85 1.07
C ILE A 156 -28.73 4.25 0.45
N VAL A 157 -27.55 4.75 0.09
CA VAL A 157 -27.37 6.07 -0.52
C VAL A 157 -28.11 6.16 -1.86
N LYS A 158 -28.03 5.11 -2.69
CA LYS A 158 -28.72 5.06 -3.99
C LYS A 158 -30.22 5.26 -3.86
N TYR A 159 -30.85 4.63 -2.86
CA TYR A 159 -32.30 4.67 -2.68
C TYR A 159 -32.79 5.86 -1.82
N THR A 160 -31.91 6.57 -1.14
CA THR A 160 -32.26 7.72 -0.31
C THR A 160 -31.96 9.06 -1.00
N THR A 161 -30.69 9.27 -1.38
CA THR A 161 -30.21 10.57 -1.89
C THR A 161 -29.73 10.51 -3.35
N GLY A 162 -29.56 9.32 -3.91
CA GLY A 162 -28.94 9.10 -5.22
C GLY A 162 -27.40 9.05 -5.13
N LEU A 163 -26.78 8.33 -6.09
CA LEU A 163 -25.32 8.17 -6.14
C LEU A 163 -24.62 9.19 -7.05
N ARG A 164 -25.36 9.90 -7.89
CA ARG A 164 -24.82 10.90 -8.82
C ARG A 164 -25.62 12.18 -8.73
N THR A 165 -24.91 13.29 -8.82
CA THR A 165 -25.53 14.61 -9.08
C THR A 165 -26.00 14.64 -10.52
N THR A 166 -27.24 15.04 -10.75
CA THR A 166 -27.81 15.31 -12.08
C THR A 166 -27.24 16.59 -12.65
#